data_d7efdf0cc45585dd5feb89f56f67cb3c
#
_entry.id   d7efdf0cc45585dd5feb89f56f67cb3c
#
_cell.length_a   1.000
_cell.length_b   1.000
_cell.length_c   1.000
_cell.angle_alpha   90.00
_cell.angle_beta   90.00
_cell.angle_gamma   90.00
#
_symmetry.space_group_name_H-M   'P 1'
#
loop_
_entity.id
_entity.type
_entity.pdbx_description
1 polymer ?
#
loop_
_entity_poly.entity_id
_entity_poly.type
_entity_poly.pdbx_seq_one_letter_code
_entity_poly.pdbx_strand_id
1 'polypeptide(L)'
;MNKFEKSLRFIREKISSDSPFYGKIFLVGGCVRDELLGERYSDLDLLIDMPDGQKKFVEWMCASFPEHCKGPFYYQRYGTTAMDIIIDQTTTLVECVEPHIETYADDGVSLLETRFCTLEEDAQRRDYTCNALYKNLSTGQIIDPTGRGIDDLKHGLLRTPAEPNQIYRQDPVRMLRGIRFKHQKGFRLDDAAWQAILQQHDEMRLSSPKRLRDELNKMLKARTFGEGINDLYISGLLAYVIPGLSDYLGDADQHPRCEPGVSLWQHTRTALSVLCHEHPHTEPLMKLTVLVLDIADIHGEDAAKQILANAQIGKERTISILHLVQMYKRFRSFYRNREYVGRPRALSHFIVALGQKKDDFRRMVRALNHQLRYENQLPFQVFYDEDFVPKERHQHDRRTGRRSKAEGSSAPSRSTSPSPTPEQLEQIKKERNHRRNLKRREQRKRKRQADRNRGADTAD
;
A
#
# COMPACT_ATOMS: atom_id res chain seq x y z
N MET A 1 -23.71 -7.75 2.49
CA MET A 1 -23.01 -8.61 1.50
C MET A 1 -22.08 -7.73 0.69
N ASN A 2 -20.78 -8.02 0.69
CA ASN A 2 -19.79 -7.25 -0.08
C ASN A 2 -19.83 -7.62 -1.59
N LYS A 3 -19.06 -6.93 -2.44
CA LYS A 3 -19.06 -7.16 -3.89
C LYS A 3 -18.62 -8.59 -4.27
N PHE A 4 -17.64 -9.14 -3.56
CA PHE A 4 -17.11 -10.49 -3.82
C PHE A 4 -18.13 -11.56 -3.45
N GLU A 5 -18.82 -11.42 -2.31
CA GLU A 5 -19.90 -12.32 -1.90
C GLU A 5 -21.08 -12.31 -2.88
N LYS A 6 -21.42 -11.11 -3.44
CA LYS A 6 -22.45 -10.98 -4.47
C LYS A 6 -22.06 -11.71 -5.74
N SER A 7 -20.82 -11.53 -6.20
CA SER A 7 -20.30 -12.18 -7.40
C SER A 7 -20.20 -13.70 -7.22
N LEU A 8 -19.74 -14.17 -6.07
CA LEU A 8 -19.67 -15.58 -5.76
C LEU A 8 -21.07 -16.23 -5.72
N ARG A 9 -22.04 -15.55 -5.12
CA ARG A 9 -23.43 -15.99 -5.10
C ARG A 9 -24.00 -16.08 -6.50
N PHE A 10 -23.79 -15.06 -7.34
CA PHE A 10 -24.21 -15.07 -8.74
C PHE A 10 -23.62 -16.26 -9.49
N ILE A 11 -22.32 -16.53 -9.38
CA ILE A 11 -21.67 -17.69 -10.00
C ILE A 11 -22.34 -18.99 -9.54
N ARG A 12 -22.54 -19.17 -8.23
CA ARG A 12 -23.18 -20.38 -7.67
C ARG A 12 -24.59 -20.59 -8.17
N GLU A 13 -25.38 -19.53 -8.31
CA GLU A 13 -26.75 -19.60 -8.85
C GLU A 13 -26.80 -19.99 -10.34
N LYS A 14 -25.72 -19.72 -11.10
CA LYS A 14 -25.62 -20.06 -12.53
C LYS A 14 -25.04 -21.45 -12.79
N ILE A 15 -24.40 -22.06 -11.80
CA ILE A 15 -23.86 -23.43 -11.90
C ILE A 15 -24.91 -24.41 -11.37
N SER A 16 -25.89 -24.76 -12.20
CA SER A 16 -26.86 -25.80 -11.89
C SER A 16 -26.28 -27.20 -12.09
N SER A 17 -27.03 -28.25 -11.66
CA SER A 17 -26.65 -29.64 -11.87
C SER A 17 -26.44 -30.02 -13.35
N ASP A 18 -27.10 -29.28 -14.26
CA ASP A 18 -27.00 -29.52 -15.70
C ASP A 18 -25.85 -28.78 -16.37
N SER A 19 -25.14 -27.92 -15.62
CA SER A 19 -23.98 -27.22 -16.10
C SER A 19 -22.79 -28.18 -16.25
N PRO A 20 -21.98 -28.09 -17.32
CA PRO A 20 -20.76 -28.89 -17.48
C PRO A 20 -19.71 -28.59 -16.40
N PHE A 21 -19.90 -27.51 -15.64
CA PHE A 21 -19.01 -27.05 -14.58
C PHE A 21 -19.49 -27.42 -13.17
N TYR A 22 -20.65 -28.11 -13.05
CA TYR A 22 -21.14 -28.55 -11.74
C TYR A 22 -20.14 -29.46 -11.06
N GLY A 23 -19.81 -29.17 -9.80
CA GLY A 23 -18.85 -29.92 -9.00
C GLY A 23 -17.36 -29.69 -9.37
N LYS A 24 -17.06 -28.91 -10.43
CA LYS A 24 -15.68 -28.71 -10.95
C LYS A 24 -15.10 -27.33 -10.63
N ILE A 25 -15.86 -26.43 -10.01
CA ILE A 25 -15.40 -25.09 -9.66
C ILE A 25 -15.11 -25.01 -8.18
N PHE A 26 -13.92 -24.50 -7.86
CA PHE A 26 -13.44 -24.34 -6.50
C PHE A 26 -13.04 -22.90 -6.23
N LEU A 27 -13.46 -22.36 -5.10
CA LEU A 27 -12.81 -21.20 -4.49
C LEU A 27 -11.47 -21.65 -3.92
N VAL A 28 -10.40 -20.86 -4.10
CA VAL A 28 -9.04 -21.32 -3.78
C VAL A 28 -8.20 -20.27 -3.07
N GLY A 29 -7.10 -20.70 -2.49
CA GLY A 29 -6.05 -19.83 -1.97
C GLY A 29 -6.50 -18.93 -0.82
N GLY A 30 -6.18 -17.65 -0.95
CA GLY A 30 -6.49 -16.63 0.06
C GLY A 30 -7.96 -16.53 0.40
N CYS A 31 -8.85 -16.77 -0.56
CA CYS A 31 -10.30 -16.68 -0.38
C CYS A 31 -10.81 -17.72 0.61
N VAL A 32 -10.38 -18.97 0.49
CA VAL A 32 -10.79 -20.06 1.42
C VAL A 32 -10.22 -19.84 2.80
N ARG A 33 -8.92 -19.48 2.86
CA ARG A 33 -8.27 -19.15 4.14
C ARG A 33 -9.01 -18.04 4.88
N ASP A 34 -9.28 -16.91 4.21
CA ASP A 34 -9.86 -15.73 4.82
C ASP A 34 -11.32 -15.99 5.23
N GLU A 35 -12.08 -16.79 4.45
CA GLU A 35 -13.43 -17.23 4.82
C GLU A 35 -13.39 -18.09 6.12
N LEU A 36 -12.46 -19.04 6.23
CA LEU A 36 -12.31 -19.88 7.42
C LEU A 36 -11.87 -19.09 8.65
N LEU A 37 -11.17 -17.98 8.47
CA LEU A 37 -10.81 -17.04 9.55
C LEU A 37 -11.93 -16.06 9.89
N GLY A 38 -13.05 -16.07 9.17
CA GLY A 38 -14.12 -15.08 9.33
C GLY A 38 -13.73 -13.68 8.82
N GLU A 39 -12.69 -13.60 8.00
CA GLU A 39 -12.20 -12.36 7.40
C GLU A 39 -12.82 -12.13 6.00
N ARG A 40 -12.75 -10.87 5.55
CA ARG A 40 -13.17 -10.53 4.19
C ARG A 40 -12.02 -10.71 3.23
N TYR A 41 -12.20 -11.49 2.18
CA TYR A 41 -11.24 -11.57 1.08
C TYR A 41 -11.32 -10.35 0.17
N SER A 42 -10.20 -10.02 -0.47
CA SER A 42 -10.00 -8.81 -1.29
C SER A 42 -10.02 -9.07 -2.80
N ASP A 43 -9.99 -10.31 -3.19
CA ASP A 43 -9.93 -10.85 -4.55
C ASP A 43 -10.85 -12.07 -4.65
N LEU A 44 -11.10 -12.56 -5.84
CA LEU A 44 -11.92 -13.74 -6.08
C LEU A 44 -11.20 -14.66 -7.08
N ASP A 45 -10.57 -15.70 -6.52
CA ASP A 45 -9.80 -16.68 -7.27
C ASP A 45 -10.55 -17.99 -7.35
N LEU A 46 -10.81 -18.45 -8.57
CA LEU A 46 -11.46 -19.71 -8.86
C LEU A 46 -10.50 -20.66 -9.56
N LEU A 47 -10.60 -21.93 -9.19
CA LEU A 47 -9.95 -23.02 -9.90
C LEU A 47 -11.01 -23.89 -10.56
N ILE A 48 -10.81 -24.19 -11.83
CA ILE A 48 -11.72 -25.02 -12.61
C ILE A 48 -11.03 -26.34 -12.92
N ASP A 49 -11.48 -27.39 -12.27
CA ASP A 49 -10.90 -28.73 -12.30
C ASP A 49 -11.30 -29.48 -13.58
N MET A 50 -10.75 -29.02 -14.69
CA MET A 50 -10.83 -29.66 -16.01
C MET A 50 -9.79 -29.03 -16.95
N PRO A 51 -9.29 -29.78 -17.96
CA PRO A 51 -8.35 -29.26 -18.94
C PRO A 51 -8.92 -28.06 -19.71
N ASP A 52 -8.14 -26.97 -19.80
CA ASP A 52 -8.56 -25.63 -20.29
C ASP A 52 -9.79 -25.06 -19.57
N GLY A 53 -10.02 -25.51 -18.35
CA GLY A 53 -11.24 -25.20 -17.58
C GLY A 53 -11.45 -23.71 -17.37
N GLN A 54 -10.39 -22.97 -17.06
CA GLN A 54 -10.43 -21.52 -16.87
C GLN A 54 -10.91 -20.79 -18.12
N LYS A 55 -10.50 -21.19 -19.32
CA LYS A 55 -10.94 -20.60 -20.59
C LYS A 55 -12.39 -20.96 -20.86
N LYS A 56 -12.70 -22.27 -20.84
CA LYS A 56 -14.03 -22.80 -21.12
C LYS A 56 -15.09 -22.19 -20.21
N PHE A 57 -14.77 -22.05 -18.91
CA PHE A 57 -15.70 -21.50 -17.93
C PHE A 57 -15.93 -20.01 -18.15
N VAL A 58 -14.87 -19.22 -18.34
CA VAL A 58 -15.02 -17.77 -18.54
C VAL A 58 -15.72 -17.46 -19.85
N GLU A 59 -15.39 -18.15 -20.94
CA GLU A 59 -16.07 -18.03 -22.23
C GLU A 59 -17.57 -18.38 -22.11
N TRP A 60 -17.90 -19.48 -21.43
CA TRP A 60 -19.28 -19.88 -21.18
C TRP A 60 -20.04 -18.83 -20.35
N MET A 61 -19.45 -18.32 -19.28
CA MET A 61 -20.06 -17.26 -18.45
C MET A 61 -20.32 -15.99 -19.26
N CYS A 62 -19.35 -15.52 -20.03
CA CYS A 62 -19.48 -14.32 -20.85
C CYS A 62 -20.50 -14.49 -21.99
N ALA A 63 -20.58 -15.67 -22.61
CA ALA A 63 -21.54 -15.95 -23.65
C ALA A 63 -22.97 -16.11 -23.11
N SER A 64 -23.13 -16.78 -21.98
CA SER A 64 -24.45 -17.08 -21.39
C SER A 64 -25.05 -15.89 -20.61
N PHE A 65 -24.22 -15.01 -20.07
CA PHE A 65 -24.65 -13.89 -19.21
C PHE A 65 -23.97 -12.55 -19.61
N PRO A 66 -24.11 -12.08 -20.86
CA PRO A 66 -23.37 -10.93 -21.39
C PRO A 66 -23.70 -9.59 -20.69
N GLU A 67 -24.87 -9.50 -20.05
CA GLU A 67 -25.27 -8.31 -19.26
C GLU A 67 -24.55 -8.22 -17.92
N HIS A 68 -24.10 -9.37 -17.39
CA HIS A 68 -23.44 -9.46 -16.08
C HIS A 68 -21.95 -9.78 -16.17
N CYS A 69 -21.47 -10.31 -17.30
CA CYS A 69 -20.09 -10.74 -17.45
C CYS A 69 -19.41 -10.04 -18.62
N LYS A 70 -18.20 -9.53 -18.41
CA LYS A 70 -17.32 -8.96 -19.45
C LYS A 70 -15.99 -9.68 -19.46
N GLY A 71 -15.50 -9.99 -20.62
CA GLY A 71 -14.28 -10.77 -20.88
C GLY A 71 -14.48 -11.65 -22.11
N PRO A 72 -13.70 -12.71 -22.28
CA PRO A 72 -12.58 -13.15 -21.43
C PRO A 72 -11.36 -12.24 -21.53
N PHE A 73 -10.62 -12.13 -20.42
CA PHE A 73 -9.30 -11.48 -20.36
C PHE A 73 -8.23 -12.55 -20.17
N TYR A 74 -7.36 -12.75 -21.17
CA TYR A 74 -6.36 -13.80 -21.16
C TYR A 74 -5.01 -13.28 -20.66
N TYR A 75 -4.50 -13.85 -19.57
CA TYR A 75 -3.17 -13.59 -19.03
C TYR A 75 -2.26 -14.79 -19.29
N GLN A 76 -1.90 -15.00 -20.57
CA GLN A 76 -1.19 -16.20 -21.05
C GLN A 76 0.07 -16.54 -20.24
N ARG A 77 0.84 -15.51 -19.82
CA ARG A 77 2.06 -15.71 -19.03
C ARG A 77 1.82 -16.41 -17.69
N TYR A 78 0.59 -16.33 -17.17
CA TYR A 78 0.24 -16.83 -15.83
C TYR A 78 -0.76 -17.99 -15.88
N GLY A 79 -1.10 -18.48 -17.07
CA GLY A 79 -2.13 -19.50 -17.21
C GLY A 79 -3.51 -19.10 -16.68
N THR A 80 -3.75 -17.79 -16.52
CA THR A 80 -4.97 -17.24 -15.93
C THR A 80 -5.89 -16.70 -17.01
N THR A 81 -7.19 -16.96 -16.88
CA THR A 81 -8.23 -16.29 -17.63
C THR A 81 -9.15 -15.57 -16.66
N ALA A 82 -9.50 -14.32 -16.91
CA ALA A 82 -10.34 -13.56 -15.99
C ALA A 82 -11.57 -12.99 -16.70
N MET A 83 -12.57 -12.63 -15.87
CA MET A 83 -13.76 -11.90 -16.28
C MET A 83 -14.15 -10.86 -15.24
N ASP A 84 -14.79 -9.80 -15.66
CA ASP A 84 -15.49 -8.88 -14.79
C ASP A 84 -16.94 -9.35 -14.58
N ILE A 85 -17.35 -9.47 -13.33
CA ILE A 85 -18.75 -9.68 -12.97
C ILE A 85 -19.34 -8.35 -12.50
N ILE A 86 -20.44 -7.94 -13.12
CA ILE A 86 -21.11 -6.66 -12.86
C ILE A 86 -22.47 -6.93 -12.19
N ILE A 87 -22.59 -6.53 -10.91
CA ILE A 87 -23.81 -6.64 -10.12
C ILE A 87 -24.04 -5.30 -9.41
N ASP A 88 -25.26 -4.77 -9.49
CA ASP A 88 -25.63 -3.49 -8.88
C ASP A 88 -24.61 -2.37 -9.20
N GLN A 89 -24.22 -2.22 -10.46
CA GLN A 89 -23.24 -1.27 -10.96
C GLN A 89 -21.82 -1.41 -10.36
N THR A 90 -21.56 -2.50 -9.64
CA THR A 90 -20.27 -2.80 -9.04
C THR A 90 -19.57 -3.89 -9.82
N THR A 91 -18.35 -3.62 -10.26
CA THR A 91 -17.51 -4.56 -10.99
C THR A 91 -16.60 -5.33 -10.04
N THR A 92 -16.55 -6.64 -10.22
CA THR A 92 -15.63 -7.54 -9.52
C THR A 92 -14.84 -8.32 -10.54
N LEU A 93 -13.52 -8.20 -10.53
CA LEU A 93 -12.64 -9.07 -11.30
C LEU A 93 -12.62 -10.44 -10.65
N VAL A 94 -12.80 -11.49 -11.46
CA VAL A 94 -12.73 -12.90 -11.06
C VAL A 94 -11.60 -13.52 -11.87
N GLU A 95 -10.59 -14.01 -11.19
CA GLU A 95 -9.47 -14.71 -11.80
C GLU A 95 -9.73 -16.21 -11.77
N CYS A 96 -9.54 -16.87 -12.91
CA CYS A 96 -9.79 -18.29 -13.08
C CYS A 96 -8.51 -18.99 -13.54
N VAL A 97 -8.18 -20.10 -12.89
CA VAL A 97 -7.04 -20.96 -13.23
C VAL A 97 -7.51 -22.41 -13.33
N GLU A 98 -6.71 -23.26 -13.94
CA GLU A 98 -6.85 -24.72 -13.83
C GLU A 98 -5.77 -25.28 -12.89
N PRO A 99 -5.99 -26.45 -12.27
CA PRO A 99 -4.92 -27.13 -11.56
C PRO A 99 -3.81 -27.53 -12.54
N HIS A 100 -2.56 -27.13 -12.26
CA HIS A 100 -1.46 -27.37 -13.17
C HIS A 100 -0.13 -27.58 -12.45
N ILE A 101 0.79 -28.25 -13.11
CA ILE A 101 2.19 -28.34 -12.72
C ILE A 101 3.02 -27.61 -13.76
N GLU A 102 3.96 -26.83 -13.27
CA GLU A 102 4.97 -26.15 -14.07
C GLU A 102 6.29 -26.91 -14.00
N THR A 103 6.88 -27.17 -15.15
CA THR A 103 8.22 -27.74 -15.27
C THR A 103 9.17 -26.66 -15.74
N TYR A 104 10.26 -26.48 -15.02
CA TYR A 104 11.28 -25.46 -15.31
C TYR A 104 12.54 -26.13 -15.86
N ALA A 105 13.31 -25.36 -16.66
CA ALA A 105 14.64 -25.76 -17.09
C ALA A 105 15.63 -25.83 -15.92
N ASP A 106 16.83 -26.34 -16.18
CA ASP A 106 17.89 -26.44 -15.16
C ASP A 106 18.32 -25.09 -14.58
N ASP A 107 18.00 -23.96 -15.25
CA ASP A 107 18.20 -22.61 -14.75
C ASP A 107 17.21 -22.22 -13.63
N GLY A 108 16.20 -23.04 -13.39
CA GLY A 108 15.15 -22.82 -12.39
C GLY A 108 14.20 -21.65 -12.67
N VAL A 109 14.33 -20.98 -13.82
CA VAL A 109 13.59 -19.77 -14.19
C VAL A 109 12.78 -19.91 -15.47
N SER A 110 13.35 -20.60 -16.45
CA SER A 110 12.72 -20.80 -17.77
C SER A 110 11.64 -21.85 -17.68
N LEU A 111 10.38 -21.43 -17.81
CA LEU A 111 9.24 -22.35 -17.85
C LEU A 111 9.31 -23.18 -19.16
N LEU A 112 9.41 -24.49 -19.01
CA LEU A 112 9.44 -25.43 -20.14
C LEU A 112 8.05 -25.89 -20.55
N GLU A 113 7.25 -26.29 -19.56
CA GLU A 113 5.94 -26.88 -19.78
C GLU A 113 4.98 -26.56 -18.64
N THR A 114 3.71 -26.45 -18.96
CA THR A 114 2.60 -26.41 -18.01
C THR A 114 1.62 -27.51 -18.40
N ARG A 115 1.34 -28.43 -17.49
CA ARG A 115 0.37 -29.50 -17.72
C ARG A 115 -0.75 -29.49 -16.69
N PHE A 116 -1.94 -29.86 -17.13
CA PHE A 116 -3.07 -30.12 -16.21
C PHE A 116 -2.72 -31.24 -15.22
N CYS A 117 -3.17 -31.11 -13.97
CA CYS A 117 -2.87 -32.05 -12.90
C CYS A 117 -4.07 -32.23 -11.95
N THR A 118 -3.92 -33.08 -10.94
CA THR A 118 -4.93 -33.24 -9.88
C THR A 118 -4.87 -32.13 -8.85
N LEU A 119 -5.91 -32.00 -8.00
CA LEU A 119 -5.91 -31.03 -6.91
C LEU A 119 -4.82 -31.31 -5.88
N GLU A 120 -4.47 -32.59 -5.68
CA GLU A 120 -3.38 -33.02 -4.80
C GLU A 120 -2.03 -32.53 -5.32
N GLU A 121 -1.78 -32.70 -6.61
CA GLU A 121 -0.55 -32.24 -7.25
C GLU A 121 -0.47 -30.70 -7.25
N ASP A 122 -1.59 -30.00 -7.52
CA ASP A 122 -1.64 -28.54 -7.47
C ASP A 122 -1.38 -28.01 -6.04
N ALA A 123 -1.91 -28.68 -5.01
CA ALA A 123 -1.70 -28.31 -3.62
C ALA A 123 -0.22 -28.37 -3.22
N GLN A 124 0.52 -29.37 -3.71
CA GLN A 124 1.94 -29.56 -3.35
C GLN A 124 2.86 -28.45 -3.88
N ARG A 125 2.45 -27.74 -4.94
CA ARG A 125 3.24 -26.62 -5.51
C ARG A 125 2.86 -25.25 -4.95
N ARG A 126 1.87 -25.15 -4.06
CA ARG A 126 1.45 -23.87 -3.47
C ARG A 126 2.46 -23.35 -2.44
N ASP A 127 2.31 -22.10 -2.03
CA ASP A 127 3.22 -21.46 -1.09
C ASP A 127 3.14 -22.07 0.33
N TYR A 128 1.93 -22.11 0.90
CA TYR A 128 1.69 -22.59 2.27
C TYR A 128 0.45 -23.47 2.32
N THR A 129 0.46 -24.45 3.24
CA THR A 129 -0.65 -25.42 3.45
C THR A 129 -1.99 -24.72 3.68
N CYS A 130 -2.00 -23.65 4.49
CA CYS A 130 -3.20 -22.86 4.76
C CYS A 130 -3.76 -22.11 3.52
N ASN A 131 -2.99 -22.00 2.45
CA ASN A 131 -3.41 -21.44 1.16
C ASN A 131 -3.65 -22.54 0.10
N ALA A 132 -3.45 -23.81 0.46
CA ALA A 132 -3.67 -24.99 -0.38
C ALA A 132 -5.00 -25.67 -0.07
N LEU A 133 -6.00 -24.88 0.28
CA LEU A 133 -7.37 -25.32 0.57
C LEU A 133 -8.28 -24.97 -0.62
N TYR A 134 -9.22 -25.88 -0.90
CA TYR A 134 -10.16 -25.76 -2.01
C TYR A 134 -11.59 -25.90 -1.46
N LYS A 135 -12.47 -24.97 -1.83
CA LYS A 135 -13.89 -25.05 -1.49
C LYS A 135 -14.72 -25.23 -2.74
N ASN A 136 -15.35 -26.40 -2.88
CA ASN A 136 -16.23 -26.68 -4.00
C ASN A 136 -17.45 -25.75 -3.97
N LEU A 137 -17.69 -25.01 -5.05
CA LEU A 137 -18.78 -24.04 -5.09
C LEU A 137 -20.16 -24.67 -5.15
N SER A 138 -20.31 -25.86 -5.74
CA SER A 138 -21.59 -26.54 -5.89
C SER A 138 -22.04 -27.20 -4.57
N THR A 139 -21.09 -27.84 -3.85
CA THR A 139 -21.39 -28.63 -2.65
C THR A 139 -21.09 -27.88 -1.35
N GLY A 140 -20.23 -26.86 -1.41
CA GLY A 140 -19.70 -26.18 -0.22
C GLY A 140 -18.61 -26.96 0.55
N GLN A 141 -18.27 -28.18 0.08
CA GLN A 141 -17.25 -29.00 0.72
C GLN A 141 -15.88 -28.35 0.62
N ILE A 142 -15.13 -28.39 1.73
CA ILE A 142 -13.74 -27.98 1.78
C ILE A 142 -12.85 -29.22 1.65
N ILE A 143 -11.92 -29.15 0.70
CA ILE A 143 -10.91 -30.18 0.44
C ILE A 143 -9.57 -29.65 0.90
N ASP A 144 -8.86 -30.46 1.69
CA ASP A 144 -7.49 -30.20 2.16
C ASP A 144 -6.58 -31.35 1.65
N PRO A 145 -6.03 -31.22 0.44
CA PRO A 145 -5.22 -32.28 -0.14
C PRO A 145 -3.90 -32.51 0.62
N THR A 146 -3.44 -31.49 1.35
CA THR A 146 -2.22 -31.61 2.16
C THR A 146 -2.45 -32.38 3.47
N GLY A 147 -3.71 -32.52 3.91
CA GLY A 147 -4.11 -33.08 5.18
C GLY A 147 -3.66 -32.28 6.42
N ARG A 148 -3.11 -31.07 6.21
CA ARG A 148 -2.56 -30.21 7.27
C ARG A 148 -3.07 -28.76 7.19
N GLY A 149 -3.59 -28.34 6.05
CA GLY A 149 -3.91 -26.95 5.77
C GLY A 149 -4.93 -26.35 6.73
N ILE A 150 -5.98 -27.11 7.09
CA ILE A 150 -7.00 -26.68 8.05
C ILE A 150 -6.40 -26.58 9.47
N ASP A 151 -5.58 -27.52 9.86
CA ASP A 151 -4.95 -27.54 11.19
C ASP A 151 -3.89 -26.45 11.32
N ASP A 152 -3.01 -26.31 10.33
CA ASP A 152 -2.03 -25.22 10.26
C ASP A 152 -2.72 -23.85 10.28
N LEU A 153 -3.85 -23.70 9.61
CA LEU A 153 -4.65 -22.48 9.64
C LEU A 153 -5.18 -22.15 11.03
N LYS A 154 -5.74 -23.15 11.75
CA LYS A 154 -6.24 -22.98 13.12
C LYS A 154 -5.14 -22.54 14.09
N HIS A 155 -3.92 -23.04 13.88
CA HIS A 155 -2.76 -22.71 14.71
C HIS A 155 -1.97 -21.49 14.20
N GLY A 156 -2.41 -20.84 13.13
CA GLY A 156 -1.72 -19.71 12.52
C GLY A 156 -0.31 -20.07 12.03
N LEU A 157 -0.13 -21.28 11.49
CA LEU A 157 1.17 -21.79 11.05
C LEU A 157 1.33 -21.69 9.53
N LEU A 158 2.45 -21.14 9.10
CA LEU A 158 2.90 -21.08 7.69
C LEU A 158 3.90 -22.18 7.44
N ARG A 159 3.40 -23.33 7.02
CA ARG A 159 4.16 -24.50 6.61
C ARG A 159 4.04 -24.67 5.11
N THR A 160 5.12 -25.01 4.42
CA THR A 160 5.08 -25.34 2.98
C THR A 160 4.46 -26.72 2.77
N PRO A 161 3.68 -26.95 1.70
CA PRO A 161 3.08 -28.26 1.41
C PRO A 161 4.11 -29.36 1.16
N ALA A 162 5.21 -29.01 0.54
CA ALA A 162 6.36 -29.87 0.26
C ALA A 162 7.62 -29.31 0.93
N GLU A 163 8.78 -29.87 0.59
CA GLU A 163 10.08 -29.43 1.13
C GLU A 163 10.33 -27.94 0.85
N PRO A 164 10.61 -27.11 1.89
CA PRO A 164 10.67 -25.65 1.76
C PRO A 164 11.68 -25.16 0.71
N ASN A 165 12.85 -25.80 0.65
CA ASN A 165 13.89 -25.45 -0.32
C ASN A 165 13.42 -25.61 -1.77
N GLN A 166 12.63 -26.64 -2.05
CA GLN A 166 12.06 -26.87 -3.36
C GLN A 166 10.98 -25.82 -3.68
N ILE A 167 10.10 -25.54 -2.72
CA ILE A 167 9.01 -24.57 -2.86
C ILE A 167 9.55 -23.15 -3.15
N TYR A 168 10.64 -22.77 -2.48
CA TYR A 168 11.23 -21.44 -2.64
C TYR A 168 12.08 -21.31 -3.91
N ARG A 169 12.71 -22.37 -4.39
CA ARG A 169 13.38 -22.38 -5.71
C ARG A 169 12.41 -22.21 -6.87
N GLN A 170 11.24 -22.86 -6.80
CA GLN A 170 10.20 -22.71 -7.82
C GLN A 170 9.70 -21.26 -7.94
N ASP A 171 9.54 -20.57 -6.82
CA ASP A 171 9.13 -19.18 -6.78
C ASP A 171 9.67 -18.48 -5.52
N PRO A 172 10.80 -17.77 -5.63
CA PRO A 172 11.42 -17.10 -4.48
C PRO A 172 10.53 -16.07 -3.78
N VAL A 173 9.55 -15.47 -4.49
CA VAL A 173 8.62 -14.51 -3.89
C VAL A 173 7.80 -15.14 -2.74
N ARG A 174 7.67 -16.48 -2.71
CA ARG A 174 7.01 -17.19 -1.61
C ARG A 174 7.68 -16.95 -0.25
N MET A 175 9.01 -16.75 -0.21
CA MET A 175 9.72 -16.35 1.00
C MET A 175 9.21 -15.01 1.53
N LEU A 176 9.09 -14.01 0.66
CA LEU A 176 8.57 -12.68 1.00
C LEU A 176 7.09 -12.75 1.40
N ARG A 177 6.30 -13.59 0.74
CA ARG A 177 4.89 -13.84 1.09
C ARG A 177 4.76 -14.44 2.49
N GLY A 178 5.68 -15.32 2.91
CA GLY A 178 5.72 -15.87 4.25
C GLY A 178 5.90 -14.81 5.33
N ILE A 179 6.89 -13.92 5.15
CA ILE A 179 7.09 -12.79 6.06
C ILE A 179 5.86 -11.86 6.04
N ARG A 180 5.28 -11.59 4.88
CA ARG A 180 4.06 -10.80 4.79
C ARG A 180 2.89 -11.42 5.56
N PHE A 181 2.61 -12.71 5.39
CA PHE A 181 1.52 -13.38 6.10
C PHE A 181 1.75 -13.43 7.61
N LYS A 182 3.00 -13.66 8.04
CA LYS A 182 3.39 -13.55 9.44
C LYS A 182 2.92 -12.22 10.05
N HIS A 183 3.16 -11.11 9.35
CA HIS A 183 2.88 -9.77 9.87
C HIS A 183 1.48 -9.23 9.54
N GLN A 184 0.83 -9.70 8.49
CA GLN A 184 -0.53 -9.30 8.16
C GLN A 184 -1.60 -10.09 8.92
N LYS A 185 -1.36 -11.40 9.11
CA LYS A 185 -2.33 -12.33 9.70
C LYS A 185 -1.99 -12.71 11.13
N GLY A 186 -0.80 -12.34 11.62
CA GLY A 186 -0.31 -12.77 12.92
C GLY A 186 0.09 -14.24 12.94
N PHE A 187 0.44 -14.80 11.80
CA PHE A 187 0.89 -16.18 11.70
C PHE A 187 2.36 -16.33 12.10
N ARG A 188 2.82 -17.54 12.32
CA ARG A 188 4.22 -17.87 12.50
C ARG A 188 4.72 -18.75 11.35
N LEU A 189 5.95 -18.55 10.93
CA LEU A 189 6.60 -19.46 10.00
C LEU A 189 6.99 -20.74 10.73
N ASP A 190 6.83 -21.87 10.08
CA ASP A 190 7.43 -23.12 10.50
C ASP A 190 8.95 -23.01 10.51
N ASP A 191 9.63 -23.68 11.47
CA ASP A 191 11.07 -23.53 11.63
C ASP A 191 11.85 -23.96 10.38
N ALA A 192 11.42 -25.04 9.72
CA ALA A 192 12.03 -25.48 8.46
C ALA A 192 11.85 -24.44 7.35
N ALA A 193 10.66 -23.82 7.24
CA ALA A 193 10.40 -22.75 6.29
C ALA A 193 11.28 -21.53 6.57
N TRP A 194 11.45 -21.15 7.84
CA TRP A 194 12.34 -20.04 8.22
C TRP A 194 13.80 -20.32 7.89
N GLN A 195 14.31 -21.50 8.22
CA GLN A 195 15.68 -21.90 7.90
C GLN A 195 15.94 -21.92 6.39
N ALA A 196 14.97 -22.39 5.60
CA ALA A 196 15.08 -22.35 4.15
C ALA A 196 15.12 -20.92 3.59
N ILE A 197 14.38 -19.97 4.19
CA ILE A 197 14.48 -18.54 3.83
C ILE A 197 15.90 -18.02 4.08
N LEU A 198 16.47 -18.31 5.25
CA LEU A 198 17.83 -17.87 5.60
C LEU A 198 18.89 -18.44 4.65
N GLN A 199 18.68 -19.67 4.15
CA GLN A 199 19.62 -20.34 3.24
C GLN A 199 19.47 -19.91 1.78
N GLN A 200 18.28 -19.50 1.34
CA GLN A 200 17.96 -19.27 -0.05
C GLN A 200 17.56 -17.83 -0.40
N HIS A 201 17.74 -16.89 0.53
CA HIS A 201 17.35 -15.49 0.30
C HIS A 201 17.95 -14.90 -0.98
N ASP A 202 19.13 -15.36 -1.41
CA ASP A 202 19.80 -14.91 -2.65
C ASP A 202 19.02 -15.26 -3.92
N GLU A 203 18.19 -16.29 -3.91
CA GLU A 203 17.32 -16.62 -5.04
C GLU A 203 16.29 -15.52 -5.33
N MET A 204 16.07 -14.61 -4.39
CA MET A 204 15.18 -13.45 -4.56
C MET A 204 15.61 -12.56 -5.75
N ARG A 205 16.88 -12.56 -6.14
CA ARG A 205 17.42 -11.88 -7.33
C ARG A 205 16.71 -12.29 -8.62
N LEU A 206 16.15 -13.51 -8.69
CA LEU A 206 15.43 -14.03 -9.85
C LEU A 206 14.00 -13.48 -9.97
N SER A 207 13.53 -12.83 -8.93
CA SER A 207 12.17 -12.28 -8.87
C SER A 207 12.06 -10.94 -9.57
N SER A 208 10.97 -10.70 -10.28
CA SER A 208 10.77 -9.42 -10.95
C SER A 208 10.58 -8.28 -9.94
N PRO A 209 11.19 -7.11 -10.15
CA PRO A 209 11.04 -5.97 -9.25
C PRO A 209 9.58 -5.54 -9.02
N LYS A 210 8.71 -5.76 -10.01
CA LYS A 210 7.28 -5.51 -9.89
C LYS A 210 6.64 -6.37 -8.80
N ARG A 211 6.94 -7.69 -8.79
CA ARG A 211 6.39 -8.61 -7.79
C ARG A 211 6.86 -8.26 -6.38
N LEU A 212 8.15 -7.91 -6.23
CA LEU A 212 8.73 -7.50 -4.94
C LEU A 212 8.04 -6.24 -4.41
N ARG A 213 7.89 -5.21 -5.27
CA ARG A 213 7.17 -3.99 -4.93
C ARG A 213 5.71 -4.25 -4.54
N ASP A 214 5.01 -5.14 -5.26
CA ASP A 214 3.61 -5.46 -4.99
C ASP A 214 3.47 -6.15 -3.63
N GLU A 215 4.39 -7.06 -3.25
CA GLU A 215 4.42 -7.65 -1.91
C GLU A 215 4.80 -6.63 -0.82
N LEU A 216 5.76 -5.73 -1.07
CA LEU A 216 6.09 -4.62 -0.16
C LEU A 216 4.87 -3.72 0.09
N ASN A 217 4.13 -3.37 -0.97
CA ASN A 217 2.90 -2.57 -0.85
C ASN A 217 1.82 -3.27 0.00
N LYS A 218 1.74 -4.61 -0.06
CA LYS A 218 0.85 -5.39 0.81
C LYS A 218 1.37 -5.40 2.26
N MET A 219 2.69 -5.58 2.47
CA MET A 219 3.31 -5.53 3.81
C MET A 219 3.13 -4.19 4.51
N LEU A 220 3.20 -3.08 3.77
CA LEU A 220 2.98 -1.73 4.31
C LEU A 220 1.60 -1.56 4.99
N LYS A 221 0.64 -2.42 4.67
CA LYS A 221 -0.69 -2.44 5.32
C LYS A 221 -0.69 -3.21 6.65
N ALA A 222 0.37 -3.98 6.95
CA ALA A 222 0.45 -4.74 8.19
C ALA A 222 0.56 -3.83 9.43
N ARG A 223 -0.06 -4.27 10.53
CA ARG A 223 0.02 -3.57 11.83
C ARG A 223 1.39 -3.71 12.48
N THR A 224 2.13 -4.74 12.12
CA THR A 224 3.49 -5.04 12.62
C THR A 224 4.53 -4.87 11.52
N PHE A 225 4.38 -3.80 10.70
CA PHE A 225 5.31 -3.52 9.61
C PHE A 225 6.75 -3.28 10.09
N GLY A 226 6.92 -2.66 11.28
CA GLY A 226 8.25 -2.45 11.87
C GLY A 226 8.99 -3.75 12.14
N GLU A 227 8.29 -4.73 12.69
CA GLU A 227 8.80 -6.10 12.92
C GLU A 227 9.01 -6.82 11.59
N GLY A 228 8.13 -6.59 10.60
CA GLY A 228 8.25 -7.16 9.27
C GLY A 228 9.50 -6.70 8.53
N ILE A 229 9.85 -5.42 8.63
CA ILE A 229 11.10 -4.89 8.09
C ILE A 229 12.32 -5.51 8.79
N ASN A 230 12.24 -5.74 10.11
CA ASN A 230 13.29 -6.43 10.84
C ASN A 230 13.46 -7.89 10.39
N ASP A 231 12.38 -8.61 10.16
CA ASP A 231 12.45 -9.97 9.60
C ASP A 231 13.06 -9.99 8.19
N LEU A 232 12.74 -9.00 7.34
CA LEU A 232 13.38 -8.85 6.04
C LEU A 232 14.89 -8.57 6.18
N TYR A 233 15.29 -7.77 7.16
CA TYR A 233 16.71 -7.47 7.42
C TYR A 233 17.46 -8.72 7.89
N ILE A 234 16.95 -9.40 8.90
CA ILE A 234 17.58 -10.61 9.47
C ILE A 234 17.66 -11.73 8.42
N SER A 235 16.65 -11.88 7.58
CA SER A 235 16.62 -12.91 6.54
C SER A 235 17.46 -12.60 5.30
N GLY A 236 18.03 -11.40 5.18
CA GLY A 236 18.73 -10.95 3.97
C GLY A 236 17.81 -10.51 2.83
N LEU A 237 16.51 -10.72 2.93
CA LEU A 237 15.55 -10.36 1.89
C LEU A 237 15.41 -8.84 1.68
N LEU A 238 15.75 -8.03 2.69
CA LEU A 238 15.65 -6.57 2.60
C LEU A 238 16.48 -6.00 1.45
N ALA A 239 17.64 -6.56 1.17
CA ALA A 239 18.54 -6.14 0.10
C ALA A 239 17.88 -6.21 -1.30
N TYR A 240 16.92 -7.11 -1.48
CA TYR A 240 16.19 -7.28 -2.73
C TYR A 240 14.87 -6.50 -2.77
N VAL A 241 14.21 -6.37 -1.63
CA VAL A 241 12.90 -5.68 -1.53
C VAL A 241 13.07 -4.17 -1.55
N ILE A 242 14.11 -3.66 -0.88
CA ILE A 242 14.47 -2.23 -0.82
C ILE A 242 15.97 -2.10 -1.04
N PRO A 243 16.43 -2.23 -2.30
CA PRO A 243 17.87 -2.23 -2.62
C PRO A 243 18.57 -0.95 -2.17
N GLY A 244 19.73 -1.11 -1.54
CA GLY A 244 20.54 -0.02 -1.02
C GLY A 244 20.12 0.48 0.37
N LEU A 245 19.02 0.00 0.94
CA LEU A 245 18.63 0.39 2.31
C LEU A 245 19.61 -0.17 3.33
N SER A 246 19.99 -1.43 3.20
CA SER A 246 20.93 -2.11 4.11
C SER A 246 22.30 -1.45 4.19
N ASP A 247 22.72 -0.75 3.14
CA ASP A 247 24.01 -0.07 3.07
C ASP A 247 24.13 1.09 4.08
N TYR A 248 23.00 1.61 4.54
CA TYR A 248 22.91 2.72 5.49
C TYR A 248 22.49 2.29 6.91
N LEU A 249 22.15 1.01 7.11
CA LEU A 249 21.55 0.54 8.35
C LEU A 249 22.50 -0.37 9.17
N GLY A 250 23.81 -0.14 9.08
CA GLY A 250 24.80 -0.89 9.87
C GLY A 250 24.55 -0.80 11.37
N ASP A 251 24.65 -1.94 12.07
CA ASP A 251 24.50 -1.98 13.53
C ASP A 251 25.68 -1.29 14.26
N ALA A 252 26.81 -1.10 13.57
CA ALA A 252 28.02 -0.54 14.16
C ALA A 252 27.97 1.01 14.28
N ASP A 253 27.11 1.67 13.51
CA ASP A 253 27.08 3.12 13.43
C ASP A 253 26.14 3.71 14.47
N GLN A 254 26.73 4.34 15.51
CA GLN A 254 25.98 5.08 16.52
C GLN A 254 25.13 6.18 15.88
N HIS A 255 23.84 6.16 16.15
CA HIS A 255 22.97 7.25 15.71
C HIS A 255 23.34 8.56 16.41
N PRO A 256 23.64 9.66 15.69
CA PRO A 256 24.26 10.86 16.29
C PRO A 256 23.39 11.59 17.31
N ARG A 257 22.08 11.33 17.33
CA ARG A 257 21.11 12.00 18.20
C ARG A 257 20.45 11.10 19.24
N CYS A 258 20.72 9.80 19.17
CA CYS A 258 20.16 8.83 20.11
C CYS A 258 21.04 8.65 21.35
N GLU A 259 20.49 7.97 22.32
CA GLU A 259 21.22 7.49 23.49
C GLU A 259 22.42 6.64 23.07
N PRO A 260 23.49 6.58 23.90
CA PRO A 260 24.64 5.74 23.60
C PRO A 260 24.26 4.27 23.34
N GLY A 261 24.85 3.66 22.34
CA GLY A 261 24.60 2.28 21.95
C GLY A 261 23.41 2.06 21.02
N VAL A 262 22.68 3.12 20.64
CA VAL A 262 21.59 3.02 19.67
C VAL A 262 22.11 3.27 18.25
N SER A 263 22.07 2.25 17.40
CA SER A 263 22.42 2.38 15.98
C SER A 263 21.33 3.06 15.17
N LEU A 264 21.67 3.47 13.93
CA LEU A 264 20.69 4.00 12.98
C LEU A 264 19.55 3.00 12.72
N TRP A 265 19.92 1.74 12.52
CA TRP A 265 18.95 0.66 12.33
C TRP A 265 18.03 0.47 13.53
N GLN A 266 18.58 0.42 14.73
CA GLN A 266 17.80 0.26 15.94
C GLN A 266 16.79 1.40 16.14
N HIS A 267 17.20 2.65 15.90
CA HIS A 267 16.30 3.79 15.97
C HIS A 267 15.18 3.72 14.92
N THR A 268 15.52 3.50 13.64
CA THR A 268 14.54 3.40 12.55
C THR A 268 13.51 2.28 12.82
N ARG A 269 14.00 1.09 13.20
CA ARG A 269 13.15 -0.06 13.53
C ARG A 269 12.22 0.23 14.70
N THR A 270 12.76 0.80 15.78
CA THR A 270 11.96 1.14 16.97
C THR A 270 10.90 2.18 16.65
N ALA A 271 11.27 3.23 15.92
CA ALA A 271 10.31 4.25 15.48
C ALA A 271 9.18 3.67 14.62
N LEU A 272 9.51 2.75 13.70
CA LEU A 272 8.49 2.06 12.89
C LEU A 272 7.57 1.19 13.74
N SER A 273 8.13 0.40 14.69
CA SER A 273 7.35 -0.45 15.59
C SER A 273 6.42 0.39 16.47
N VAL A 274 6.93 1.45 17.10
CA VAL A 274 6.12 2.38 17.90
C VAL A 274 5.00 2.99 17.06
N LEU A 275 5.32 3.49 15.86
CA LEU A 275 4.32 4.09 14.96
C LEU A 275 3.21 3.09 14.61
N CYS A 276 3.56 1.85 14.32
CA CYS A 276 2.62 0.81 13.91
C CYS A 276 1.76 0.30 15.09
N HIS A 277 2.36 0.13 16.28
CA HIS A 277 1.64 -0.35 17.46
C HIS A 277 0.67 0.70 18.03
N GLU A 278 1.12 1.94 18.15
CA GLU A 278 0.27 3.01 18.66
C GLU A 278 -0.80 3.43 17.64
N HIS A 279 -0.51 3.28 16.34
CA HIS A 279 -1.37 3.70 15.25
C HIS A 279 -1.46 2.64 14.13
N PRO A 280 -2.20 1.54 14.36
CA PRO A 280 -2.26 0.39 13.43
C PRO A 280 -2.74 0.71 12.02
N HIS A 281 -3.47 1.82 11.85
CA HIS A 281 -4.00 2.28 10.55
C HIS A 281 -3.16 3.39 9.91
N THR A 282 -1.92 3.59 10.37
CA THR A 282 -1.00 4.56 9.75
C THR A 282 -0.82 4.28 8.27
N GLU A 283 -0.94 5.32 7.48
CA GLU A 283 -0.79 5.24 6.03
C GLU A 283 0.59 4.72 5.60
N PRO A 284 0.66 3.93 4.51
CA PRO A 284 1.92 3.45 3.93
C PRO A 284 2.96 4.54 3.69
N LEU A 285 2.51 5.75 3.32
CA LEU A 285 3.37 6.90 3.09
C LEU A 285 4.17 7.30 4.34
N MET A 286 3.53 7.30 5.52
CA MET A 286 4.21 7.63 6.78
C MET A 286 5.22 6.57 7.19
N LYS A 287 4.89 5.28 7.01
CA LYS A 287 5.82 4.18 7.29
C LYS A 287 7.07 4.27 6.42
N LEU A 288 6.91 4.55 5.12
CA LEU A 288 8.04 4.77 4.21
C LEU A 288 8.82 6.03 4.56
N THR A 289 8.15 7.09 5.02
CA THR A 289 8.82 8.32 5.45
C THR A 289 9.73 8.03 6.66
N VAL A 290 9.22 7.36 7.69
CA VAL A 290 10.02 6.98 8.87
C VAL A 290 11.20 6.10 8.48
N LEU A 291 10.99 5.15 7.56
CA LEU A 291 12.02 4.21 7.10
C LEU A 291 13.25 4.94 6.49
N VAL A 292 13.03 6.03 5.77
CA VAL A 292 14.13 6.74 5.09
C VAL A 292 14.51 8.07 5.75
N LEU A 293 13.84 8.48 6.81
CA LEU A 293 13.99 9.81 7.38
C LEU A 293 15.39 10.05 7.96
N ASP A 294 15.87 9.11 8.78
CA ASP A 294 17.20 9.25 9.38
C ASP A 294 18.31 9.17 8.33
N ILE A 295 18.13 8.36 7.29
CA ILE A 295 19.06 8.30 6.15
C ILE A 295 19.07 9.64 5.43
N ALA A 296 17.91 10.21 5.13
CA ALA A 296 17.81 11.52 4.49
C ALA A 296 18.43 12.64 5.34
N ASP A 297 18.38 12.49 6.66
CA ASP A 297 18.87 13.50 7.60
C ASP A 297 20.38 13.42 7.81
N ILE A 298 20.96 12.22 7.81
CA ILE A 298 22.37 11.96 8.09
C ILE A 298 23.18 11.89 6.79
N HIS A 299 22.69 11.19 5.77
CA HIS A 299 23.38 10.93 4.51
C HIS A 299 22.86 11.79 3.33
N GLY A 300 21.82 12.59 3.56
CA GLY A 300 21.25 13.49 2.55
C GLY A 300 20.01 12.95 1.86
N GLU A 301 19.22 13.87 1.29
CA GLU A 301 17.95 13.53 0.63
C GLU A 301 18.12 12.69 -0.64
N ASP A 302 19.27 12.83 -1.32
CA ASP A 302 19.55 12.04 -2.53
C ASP A 302 19.74 10.56 -2.21
N ALA A 303 20.32 10.20 -1.06
CA ALA A 303 20.40 8.81 -0.59
C ALA A 303 18.99 8.21 -0.40
N ALA A 304 18.12 8.90 0.32
CA ALA A 304 16.74 8.46 0.50
C ALA A 304 15.97 8.35 -0.83
N LYS A 305 16.16 9.32 -1.73
CA LYS A 305 15.55 9.33 -3.07
C LYS A 305 16.01 8.12 -3.91
N GLN A 306 17.30 7.77 -3.85
CA GLN A 306 17.84 6.62 -4.56
C GLN A 306 17.26 5.30 -4.02
N ILE A 307 17.17 5.14 -2.70
CA ILE A 307 16.55 3.97 -2.05
C ILE A 307 15.10 3.81 -2.49
N LEU A 308 14.31 4.89 -2.46
CA LEU A 308 12.90 4.86 -2.88
C LEU A 308 12.76 4.55 -4.37
N ALA A 309 13.68 5.02 -5.22
CA ALA A 309 13.70 4.72 -6.64
C ALA A 309 14.04 3.24 -6.90
N ASN A 310 15.06 2.69 -6.20
CA ASN A 310 15.44 1.29 -6.29
C ASN A 310 14.29 0.36 -5.88
N ALA A 311 13.54 0.72 -4.84
CA ALA A 311 12.33 0.01 -4.39
C ALA A 311 11.11 0.25 -5.28
N GLN A 312 11.23 0.99 -6.38
CA GLN A 312 10.14 1.33 -7.31
C GLN A 312 8.90 1.95 -6.65
N ILE A 313 9.10 2.81 -5.65
CA ILE A 313 7.99 3.41 -4.88
C ILE A 313 7.10 4.33 -5.74
N GLY A 314 7.59 4.77 -6.88
CA GLY A 314 6.89 5.66 -7.80
C GLY A 314 7.14 7.15 -7.49
N LYS A 315 7.17 7.95 -8.56
CA LYS A 315 7.61 9.36 -8.50
C LYS A 315 6.77 10.22 -7.57
N GLU A 316 5.45 10.12 -7.64
CA GLU A 316 4.53 10.93 -6.81
C GLU A 316 4.67 10.62 -5.31
N ARG A 317 4.76 9.33 -4.97
CA ARG A 317 4.99 8.91 -3.58
C ARG A 317 6.35 9.37 -3.08
N THR A 318 7.40 9.24 -3.89
CA THR A 318 8.75 9.72 -3.55
C THR A 318 8.75 11.21 -3.25
N ILE A 319 8.12 12.04 -4.09
CA ILE A 319 7.97 13.49 -3.85
C ILE A 319 7.25 13.76 -2.53
N SER A 320 6.17 13.02 -2.25
CA SER A 320 5.41 13.19 -1.01
C SER A 320 6.21 12.79 0.23
N ILE A 321 7.02 11.72 0.15
CA ILE A 321 7.89 11.27 1.23
C ILE A 321 8.98 12.32 1.49
N LEU A 322 9.68 12.77 0.46
CA LEU A 322 10.74 13.79 0.60
C LEU A 322 10.19 15.12 1.13
N HIS A 323 8.99 15.49 0.72
CA HIS A 323 8.32 16.66 1.31
C HIS A 323 8.10 16.51 2.83
N LEU A 324 7.66 15.34 3.30
CA LEU A 324 7.51 15.08 4.73
C LEU A 324 8.85 15.07 5.48
N VAL A 325 9.91 14.54 4.86
CA VAL A 325 11.28 14.62 5.37
C VAL A 325 11.71 16.08 5.54
N GLN A 326 11.50 16.92 4.53
CA GLN A 326 11.80 18.35 4.57
C GLN A 326 10.99 19.08 5.66
N MET A 327 9.71 18.74 5.79
CA MET A 327 8.86 19.27 6.85
C MET A 327 9.40 18.89 8.24
N TYR A 328 9.85 17.65 8.44
CA TYR A 328 10.46 17.22 9.69
C TYR A 328 11.76 17.96 9.98
N LYS A 329 12.66 18.10 9.00
CA LYS A 329 13.91 18.86 9.13
C LYS A 329 13.64 20.34 9.49
N ARG A 330 12.65 20.95 8.83
CA ARG A 330 12.22 22.33 9.11
C ARG A 330 11.67 22.47 10.51
N PHE A 331 10.81 21.54 10.95
CA PHE A 331 10.26 21.54 12.30
C PHE A 331 11.35 21.41 13.35
N ARG A 332 12.33 20.50 13.13
CA ARG A 332 13.48 20.33 14.00
C ARG A 332 14.35 21.60 14.06
N SER A 333 14.69 22.20 12.93
CA SER A 333 15.46 23.44 12.88
C SER A 333 14.75 24.58 13.63
N PHE A 334 13.46 24.71 13.41
CA PHE A 334 12.62 25.70 14.08
C PHE A 334 12.68 25.59 15.61
N TYR A 335 12.64 24.36 16.15
CA TYR A 335 12.74 24.14 17.60
C TYR A 335 14.16 24.28 18.13
N ARG A 336 15.17 23.80 17.45
CA ARG A 336 16.59 23.92 17.85
C ARG A 336 17.05 25.37 17.94
N ASN A 337 16.69 26.18 16.97
CA ASN A 337 17.09 27.58 16.90
C ASN A 337 16.24 28.48 17.77
N ARG A 338 15.29 27.92 18.55
CA ARG A 338 14.31 28.67 19.36
C ARG A 338 13.58 29.76 18.55
N GLU A 339 13.40 29.56 17.25
CA GLU A 339 12.72 30.50 16.34
C GLU A 339 11.25 30.71 16.67
N TYR A 340 10.67 29.80 17.49
CA TYR A 340 9.31 29.89 18.00
C TYR A 340 9.15 30.92 19.15
N VAL A 341 10.24 31.26 19.83
CA VAL A 341 10.21 32.24 20.93
C VAL A 341 9.88 33.60 20.33
N GLY A 342 8.69 34.14 20.66
CA GLY A 342 8.20 35.39 20.11
C GLY A 342 7.61 35.31 18.68
N ARG A 343 7.48 34.13 18.07
CA ARG A 343 6.89 33.96 16.74
C ARG A 343 5.80 32.88 16.67
N PRO A 344 4.71 32.96 17.45
CA PRO A 344 3.64 31.96 17.45
C PRO A 344 3.01 31.75 16.05
N ARG A 345 3.00 32.80 15.19
CA ARG A 345 2.49 32.73 13.82
C ARG A 345 3.30 31.78 12.91
N ALA A 346 4.61 31.61 13.16
CA ALA A 346 5.44 30.74 12.35
C ALA A 346 5.05 29.26 12.54
N LEU A 347 4.75 28.85 13.78
CA LEU A 347 4.26 27.50 14.08
C LEU A 347 2.86 27.27 13.50
N SER A 348 1.95 28.25 13.62
CA SER A 348 0.62 28.17 13.01
C SER A 348 0.71 27.98 11.49
N HIS A 349 1.58 28.73 10.80
CA HIS A 349 1.78 28.55 9.36
C HIS A 349 2.34 27.16 9.02
N PHE A 350 3.23 26.64 9.85
CA PHE A 350 3.76 25.28 9.67
C PHE A 350 2.66 24.22 9.81
N ILE A 351 1.85 24.31 10.86
CA ILE A 351 0.72 23.40 11.11
C ILE A 351 -0.30 23.47 9.98
N VAL A 352 -0.61 24.67 9.50
CA VAL A 352 -1.51 24.86 8.34
C VAL A 352 -0.93 24.24 7.07
N ALA A 353 0.38 24.34 6.85
CA ALA A 353 1.05 23.75 5.70
C ALA A 353 1.00 22.21 5.69
N LEU A 354 0.91 21.56 6.86
CA LEU A 354 0.69 20.11 6.98
C LEU A 354 -0.70 19.69 6.51
N GLY A 355 -1.71 20.57 6.67
CA GLY A 355 -3.08 20.29 6.27
C GLY A 355 -3.64 19.01 6.90
N GLN A 356 -4.23 18.13 6.08
CA GLN A 356 -4.81 16.85 6.53
C GLN A 356 -3.77 15.86 7.09
N LYS A 357 -2.49 16.05 6.83
CA LYS A 357 -1.39 15.20 7.33
C LYS A 357 -0.90 15.59 8.72
N LYS A 358 -1.51 16.60 9.36
CA LYS A 358 -1.12 17.09 10.69
C LYS A 358 -1.03 15.97 11.73
N ASP A 359 -2.08 15.16 11.83
CA ASP A 359 -2.15 14.10 12.83
C ASP A 359 -1.13 12.98 12.56
N ASP A 360 -0.96 12.57 11.31
CA ASP A 360 0.03 11.58 10.93
C ASP A 360 1.46 12.09 11.14
N PHE A 361 1.71 13.37 10.84
CA PHE A 361 3.00 13.99 11.10
C PHE A 361 3.32 14.03 12.61
N ARG A 362 2.35 14.36 13.46
CA ARG A 362 2.47 14.31 14.92
C ARG A 362 2.84 12.92 15.41
N ARG A 363 2.12 11.89 14.94
CA ARG A 363 2.38 10.48 15.27
C ARG A 363 3.80 10.07 14.87
N MET A 364 4.23 10.48 13.70
CA MET A 364 5.59 10.27 13.21
C MET A 364 6.63 10.93 14.12
N VAL A 365 6.45 12.21 14.49
CA VAL A 365 7.37 12.92 15.40
C VAL A 365 7.44 12.22 16.75
N ARG A 366 6.31 11.77 17.30
CA ARG A 366 6.27 11.03 18.57
C ARG A 366 7.04 9.72 18.47
N ALA A 367 6.85 8.95 17.43
CA ALA A 367 7.55 7.69 17.21
C ALA A 367 9.07 7.88 17.05
N LEU A 368 9.49 8.92 16.32
CA LEU A 368 10.90 9.26 16.12
C LEU A 368 11.58 9.79 17.39
N ASN A 369 10.83 10.35 18.36
CA ASN A 369 11.41 10.75 19.64
C ASN A 369 11.87 9.57 20.49
N HIS A 370 11.40 8.34 20.22
CA HIS A 370 11.84 7.16 20.92
C HIS A 370 13.36 6.97 20.73
N GLN A 371 14.06 6.69 21.82
CA GLN A 371 15.52 6.54 21.87
C GLN A 371 16.34 7.79 21.52
N LEU A 372 15.73 8.91 21.13
CA LEU A 372 16.46 10.18 21.03
C LEU A 372 16.83 10.70 22.42
N ARG A 373 18.05 11.23 22.57
CA ARG A 373 18.42 11.99 23.77
C ARG A 373 17.43 13.12 24.00
N TYR A 374 17.14 13.43 25.27
CA TYR A 374 16.12 14.40 25.65
C TYR A 374 16.27 15.75 24.91
N GLU A 375 17.48 16.27 24.78
CA GLU A 375 17.75 17.53 24.06
C GLU A 375 17.46 17.46 22.54
N ASN A 376 17.33 16.25 21.97
CA ASN A 376 17.03 16.04 20.56
C ASN A 376 15.55 15.74 20.30
N GLN A 377 14.76 15.48 21.34
CA GLN A 377 13.32 15.23 21.21
C GLN A 377 12.57 16.49 20.76
N LEU A 378 11.56 16.29 19.93
CA LEU A 378 10.73 17.35 19.42
C LEU A 378 9.37 17.35 20.13
N PRO A 379 8.83 18.52 20.49
CA PRO A 379 7.55 18.62 21.18
C PRO A 379 6.41 18.33 20.19
N PHE A 380 5.84 17.14 20.27
CA PHE A 380 4.68 16.75 19.46
C PHE A 380 3.35 17.23 20.06
N GLN A 381 3.32 17.66 21.31
CA GLN A 381 2.14 18.18 22.02
C GLN A 381 1.60 19.46 21.38
N VAL A 382 2.45 20.27 20.75
CA VAL A 382 2.06 21.52 20.07
C VAL A 382 1.01 21.33 18.98
N PHE A 383 0.84 20.11 18.49
CA PHE A 383 -0.18 19.78 17.50
C PHE A 383 -1.57 19.53 18.12
N TYR A 384 -1.68 19.50 19.45
CA TYR A 384 -2.95 19.35 20.18
C TYR A 384 -3.59 20.69 20.56
N ASP A 385 -2.81 21.79 20.60
CA ASP A 385 -3.33 23.08 21.05
C ASP A 385 -4.38 23.59 20.05
N GLU A 386 -5.66 23.55 20.47
CA GLU A 386 -6.80 24.05 19.69
C GLU A 386 -6.72 25.59 19.51
N ASP A 387 -5.99 26.29 20.38
CA ASP A 387 -5.74 27.73 20.28
C ASP A 387 -4.88 28.13 19.05
N PHE A 388 -4.28 27.16 18.35
CA PHE A 388 -3.57 27.36 17.09
C PHE A 388 -4.45 27.30 15.84
N VAL A 389 -5.76 27.40 15.95
CA VAL A 389 -6.62 27.60 14.78
C VAL A 389 -6.31 28.99 14.20
N PRO A 390 -5.90 29.13 12.94
CA PRO A 390 -5.69 30.43 12.33
C PRO A 390 -7.00 31.19 12.36
N LYS A 391 -7.07 32.30 13.08
CA LYS A 391 -8.18 33.26 12.94
C LYS A 391 -8.21 33.65 11.46
N GLU A 392 -9.32 33.38 10.79
CA GLU A 392 -9.54 33.76 9.39
C GLU A 392 -9.05 35.18 9.15
N ARG A 393 -8.31 35.40 8.06
CA ARG A 393 -7.85 36.73 7.67
C ARG A 393 -9.08 37.61 7.44
N HIS A 394 -9.41 38.45 8.38
CA HIS A 394 -10.17 39.68 8.07
C HIS A 394 -9.29 40.50 7.12
N GLN A 395 -9.73 40.68 5.90
CA GLN A 395 -9.16 41.63 4.96
C GLN A 395 -9.14 43.01 5.61
N HIS A 396 -7.98 43.44 6.05
CA HIS A 396 -7.76 44.83 6.42
C HIS A 396 -7.59 45.64 5.14
N ASP A 397 -8.63 46.37 4.84
CA ASP A 397 -8.66 47.43 3.83
C ASP A 397 -7.57 48.46 4.18
N ARG A 398 -6.60 48.63 3.29
CA ARG A 398 -5.62 49.71 3.37
C ARG A 398 -6.29 50.97 2.85
N ARG A 399 -6.73 51.84 3.73
CA ARG A 399 -6.91 53.27 3.39
C ARG A 399 -6.42 54.17 4.53
N THR A 400 -5.35 54.83 4.19
CA THR A 400 -4.91 56.19 4.53
C THR A 400 -5.10 56.71 5.97
N GLY A 401 -3.96 57.11 6.55
CA GLY A 401 -3.89 57.81 7.81
C GLY A 401 -4.46 59.24 7.75
N ARG A 402 -5.00 59.63 8.86
CA ARG A 402 -4.86 60.99 9.45
C ARG A 402 -5.29 60.96 10.92
N ARG A 403 -4.44 61.58 11.74
CA ARG A 403 -4.69 61.85 13.17
C ARG A 403 -5.87 62.78 13.34
N SER A 404 -6.74 62.55 14.32
CA SER A 404 -7.20 63.58 15.27
C SER A 404 -7.84 62.93 16.49
N LYS A 405 -7.64 63.58 17.64
CA LYS A 405 -8.14 63.28 18.99
C LYS A 405 -9.63 63.58 19.07
N ALA A 406 -10.40 62.82 19.83
CA ALA A 406 -11.20 63.22 20.98
C ALA A 406 -12.44 62.35 21.20
N GLU A 407 -12.57 61.86 22.41
CA GLU A 407 -13.75 61.73 23.27
C GLU A 407 -15.09 61.14 22.79
N GLY A 408 -15.52 60.10 23.52
CA GLY A 408 -16.87 60.01 24.07
C GLY A 408 -17.94 59.19 23.36
N SER A 409 -18.40 58.16 24.04
CA SER A 409 -19.79 57.67 24.10
C SER A 409 -20.29 56.60 23.11
N SER A 410 -20.86 55.57 23.75
CA SER A 410 -22.00 54.73 23.35
C SER A 410 -21.91 53.87 22.06
N ALA A 411 -22.06 52.56 22.26
CA ALA A 411 -22.25 51.55 21.25
C ALA A 411 -23.60 51.70 20.51
N PRO A 412 -23.63 51.32 19.22
CA PRO A 412 -24.80 50.69 18.65
C PRO A 412 -24.50 49.35 18.02
N SER A 413 -25.50 48.48 18.08
CA SER A 413 -25.69 47.14 17.59
C SER A 413 -25.18 46.93 16.15
N ARG A 414 -24.38 45.86 15.94
CA ARG A 414 -23.98 45.37 14.59
C ARG A 414 -25.05 44.47 14.00
N SER A 415 -25.57 44.89 12.86
CA SER A 415 -26.37 44.10 11.95
C SER A 415 -25.51 43.00 11.32
N THR A 416 -25.93 41.75 11.47
CA THR A 416 -25.38 40.56 10.79
C THR A 416 -25.87 40.54 9.37
N SER A 417 -24.95 40.58 8.40
CA SER A 417 -25.25 40.26 7.01
C SER A 417 -25.58 38.75 6.85
N PRO A 418 -26.62 38.39 6.07
CA PRO A 418 -27.02 37.00 5.96
C PRO A 418 -25.98 36.20 5.17
N SER A 419 -25.73 34.94 5.60
CA SER A 419 -24.93 33.97 4.89
C SER A 419 -25.52 33.69 3.49
N PRO A 420 -24.72 33.47 2.45
CA PRO A 420 -25.20 33.23 1.10
C PRO A 420 -26.10 32.00 1.04
N THR A 421 -27.21 32.11 0.31
CA THR A 421 -28.16 31.04 0.11
C THR A 421 -27.54 29.88 -0.70
N PRO A 422 -28.10 28.66 -0.61
CA PRO A 422 -27.65 27.52 -1.42
C PRO A 422 -27.56 27.82 -2.93
N GLU A 423 -28.47 28.62 -3.46
CA GLU A 423 -28.48 29.03 -4.87
C GLU A 423 -27.32 29.99 -5.21
N GLN A 424 -27.00 30.93 -4.32
CA GLN A 424 -25.84 31.80 -4.47
C GLN A 424 -24.52 31.04 -4.43
N LEU A 425 -24.42 30.02 -3.57
CA LEU A 425 -23.25 29.13 -3.50
C LEU A 425 -23.09 28.32 -4.80
N GLU A 426 -24.18 27.90 -5.41
CA GLU A 426 -24.14 27.15 -6.66
C GLU A 426 -23.76 28.04 -7.84
N GLN A 427 -24.19 29.29 -7.85
CA GLN A 427 -23.82 30.27 -8.86
C GLN A 427 -22.31 30.61 -8.77
N ILE A 428 -21.78 30.79 -7.57
CA ILE A 428 -20.34 30.99 -7.33
C ILE A 428 -19.52 29.79 -7.80
N LYS A 429 -20.01 28.57 -7.58
CA LYS A 429 -19.36 27.35 -8.10
C LYS A 429 -19.35 27.28 -9.63
N LYS A 430 -20.46 27.65 -10.29
CA LYS A 430 -20.57 27.70 -11.77
C LYS A 430 -19.59 28.74 -12.36
N GLU A 431 -19.53 29.93 -11.80
CA GLU A 431 -18.58 30.97 -12.25
C GLU A 431 -17.12 30.57 -12.05
N ARG A 432 -16.79 29.92 -10.93
CA ARG A 432 -15.45 29.42 -10.63
C ARG A 432 -15.02 28.33 -11.63
N ASN A 433 -15.93 27.44 -11.98
CA ASN A 433 -15.70 26.40 -13.00
C ASN A 433 -15.57 26.99 -14.40
N HIS A 434 -16.35 28.01 -14.73
CA HIS A 434 -16.25 28.72 -16.01
C HIS A 434 -14.88 29.41 -16.18
N ARG A 435 -14.41 30.13 -15.16
CA ARG A 435 -13.07 30.77 -15.15
C ARG A 435 -11.94 29.74 -15.25
N ARG A 436 -12.11 28.57 -14.62
CA ARG A 436 -11.11 27.49 -14.68
C ARG A 436 -11.04 26.86 -16.09
N ASN A 437 -12.16 26.74 -16.77
CA ASN A 437 -12.24 26.22 -18.13
C ASN A 437 -11.68 27.21 -19.15
N LEU A 438 -11.90 28.53 -18.98
CA LEU A 438 -11.29 29.58 -19.79
C LEU A 438 -9.76 29.54 -19.70
N LYS A 439 -9.19 29.47 -18.47
CA LYS A 439 -7.75 29.37 -18.29
C LYS A 439 -7.15 28.11 -18.95
N ARG A 440 -7.85 26.96 -18.89
CA ARG A 440 -7.43 25.72 -19.57
C ARG A 440 -7.47 25.86 -21.12
N ARG A 441 -8.45 26.59 -21.67
CA ARG A 441 -8.52 26.84 -23.09
C ARG A 441 -7.38 27.76 -23.57
N GLU A 442 -7.04 28.79 -22.81
CA GLU A 442 -5.90 29.67 -23.10
C GLU A 442 -4.55 28.93 -23.01
N GLN A 443 -4.35 28.08 -21.98
CA GLN A 443 -3.13 27.26 -21.91
C GLN A 443 -3.00 26.31 -23.11
N ARG A 444 -4.10 25.69 -23.55
CA ARG A 444 -4.10 24.84 -24.75
C ARG A 444 -3.79 25.60 -26.03
N LYS A 445 -4.30 26.86 -26.17
CA LYS A 445 -3.96 27.72 -27.30
C LYS A 445 -2.48 28.09 -27.30
N ARG A 446 -1.92 28.49 -26.15
CA ARG A 446 -0.48 28.81 -26.01
C ARG A 446 0.41 27.61 -26.32
N LYS A 447 0.03 26.40 -25.85
CA LYS A 447 0.78 25.19 -26.16
C LYS A 447 0.76 24.87 -27.67
N ARG A 448 -0.40 24.95 -28.31
CA ARG A 448 -0.52 24.74 -29.79
C ARG A 448 0.27 25.76 -30.60
N GLN A 449 0.39 27.00 -30.12
CA GLN A 449 1.18 28.04 -30.77
C GLN A 449 2.69 27.79 -30.57
N ALA A 450 3.12 27.34 -29.39
CA ALA A 450 4.49 26.94 -29.12
C ALA A 450 4.92 25.71 -29.94
N ASP A 451 4.02 24.72 -30.08
CA ASP A 451 4.27 23.53 -30.90
C ASP A 451 4.35 23.84 -32.39
N ARG A 452 3.57 24.82 -32.90
CA ARG A 452 3.67 25.32 -34.28
C ARG A 452 4.98 26.07 -34.56
N ASN A 453 5.44 26.89 -33.61
CA ASN A 453 6.70 27.61 -33.77
C ASN A 453 7.93 26.68 -33.71
N ARG A 454 7.86 25.57 -32.97
CA ARG A 454 8.93 24.53 -32.95
C ARG A 454 8.97 23.68 -34.22
N GLY A 455 7.85 23.55 -34.95
CA GLY A 455 7.81 22.81 -36.21
C GLY A 455 8.28 23.65 -37.41
N ALA A 456 8.45 24.99 -37.28
CA ALA A 456 8.95 25.86 -38.32
C ALA A 456 10.49 25.98 -38.31
N ASP A 457 11.14 25.71 -37.16
CA ASP A 457 12.61 25.79 -37.00
C ASP A 457 13.37 24.50 -37.38
N THR A 458 12.68 23.46 -37.91
CA THR A 458 13.30 22.22 -38.35
C THR A 458 13.15 21.92 -39.83
N ALA A 459 12.86 22.96 -40.64
CA ALA A 459 12.74 22.86 -42.12
C ALA A 459 13.60 23.90 -42.80
N ASP A 460 14.91 23.96 -42.46
CA ASP A 460 15.99 24.56 -43.26
C ASP A 460 17.26 23.66 -43.12
#